data_6d7002118a8a0d303bb7c089d44b6acd
#
_entry.id   6d7002118a8a0d303bb7c089d44b6acd
#
_cell.length_a   1.000
_cell.length_b   1.000
_cell.length_c   1.000
_cell.angle_alpha   90.00
_cell.angle_beta   90.00
_cell.angle_gamma   90.00
#
_symmetry.space_group_name_H-M   'P 1'
#
loop_
_entity.id
_entity.type
_entity.pdbx_description
1 polymer ?
#
loop_
_entity_poly.entity_id
_entity_poly.type
_entity_poly.pdbx_seq_one_letter_code
_entity_poly.pdbx_strand_id
1 'polypeptide(L)'
;MRVCKTVFTVIILIMLFSLTIIVSCIPGKILMEEFANANEAGNKIKIAEKVLVSTDRTDMFTPQDARNIKVDYAELTKMGVQDALVTVDFGPKATVMAVYTPVNDGYEYVGEVGYFYDVDNIAFMRPNKSGLEVITFRERNNQSIGAMENGSFIRGYTYKEKDFKNVINIDENTEAWWNDVQSGAAEPYWHKITQQSNVKKSDDDRRIEAVKTQIYSTAENTVSMTRPDDSEFNEKNRRTVDENFYWNDGWQSFIIDEKTENSTGEKVAVLKDFGTSPYVLTGDEFDKYRILREDGSIGIVNYDELSVI
;
A
#
# COMPACT_ATOMS: atom_id res chain seq x y z
N MET A 1 28.82 -34.83 -50.36
CA MET A 1 29.12 -35.05 -48.96
C MET A 1 29.59 -33.81 -48.14
N ARG A 2 30.09 -32.74 -48.76
CA ARG A 2 30.58 -31.51 -48.10
C ARG A 2 29.41 -30.54 -47.67
N VAL A 3 28.35 -30.44 -48.46
CA VAL A 3 27.24 -29.53 -48.20
C VAL A 3 26.44 -29.93 -46.94
N CYS A 4 26.29 -31.23 -46.66
CA CYS A 4 25.55 -31.73 -45.51
C CYS A 4 26.23 -31.40 -44.16
N LYS A 5 27.57 -31.38 -44.10
CA LYS A 5 28.33 -31.03 -42.89
C LYS A 5 28.20 -29.55 -42.54
N THR A 6 28.18 -28.65 -43.52
CA THR A 6 28.07 -27.20 -43.29
C THR A 6 26.67 -26.81 -42.78
N VAL A 7 25.63 -27.42 -43.34
CA VAL A 7 24.24 -27.20 -42.89
C VAL A 7 24.03 -27.67 -41.44
N PHE A 8 24.59 -28.84 -41.06
CA PHE A 8 24.51 -29.38 -39.73
C PHE A 8 25.23 -28.50 -38.68
N THR A 9 26.39 -27.95 -39.03
CA THR A 9 27.17 -27.05 -38.16
C THR A 9 26.44 -25.72 -37.95
N VAL A 10 25.79 -25.16 -38.96
CA VAL A 10 25.01 -23.92 -38.84
C VAL A 10 23.76 -24.11 -37.97
N ILE A 11 23.08 -25.26 -38.11
CA ILE A 11 21.92 -25.57 -37.28
C ILE A 11 22.32 -25.74 -35.81
N ILE A 12 23.44 -26.40 -35.50
CA ILE A 12 23.95 -26.54 -34.12
C ILE A 12 24.36 -25.18 -33.57
N LEU A 13 24.96 -24.29 -34.34
CA LEU A 13 25.32 -22.94 -33.91
C LEU A 13 24.08 -22.09 -33.62
N ILE A 14 23.03 -22.18 -34.45
CA ILE A 14 21.76 -21.48 -34.23
C ILE A 14 21.04 -22.04 -32.96
N MET A 15 21.05 -23.37 -32.76
CA MET A 15 20.48 -23.94 -31.53
C MET A 15 21.28 -23.55 -30.26
N LEU A 16 22.62 -23.52 -30.33
CA LEU A 16 23.46 -23.05 -29.23
C LEU A 16 23.24 -21.55 -28.94
N PHE A 17 23.07 -20.74 -29.99
CA PHE A 17 22.80 -19.31 -29.84
C PHE A 17 21.38 -19.07 -29.30
N SER A 18 20.36 -19.85 -29.70
CA SER A 18 19.01 -19.78 -29.12
C SER A 18 18.98 -20.33 -27.71
N LEU A 19 19.76 -21.35 -27.35
CA LEU A 19 19.86 -21.82 -25.95
C LEU A 19 20.53 -20.79 -25.03
N THR A 20 21.57 -20.07 -25.51
CA THR A 20 22.22 -19.01 -24.74
C THR A 20 21.31 -17.78 -24.56
N ILE A 21 20.45 -17.48 -25.54
CA ILE A 21 19.43 -16.40 -25.40
C ILE A 21 18.30 -16.81 -24.44
N ILE A 22 17.92 -18.09 -24.41
CA ILE A 22 16.88 -18.59 -23.51
C ILE A 22 17.38 -18.67 -22.06
N VAL A 23 18.68 -18.93 -21.83
CA VAL A 23 19.25 -18.97 -20.47
C VAL A 23 19.44 -17.55 -19.87
N SER A 24 19.50 -16.52 -20.71
CA SER A 24 19.63 -15.11 -20.23
C SER A 24 18.30 -14.41 -19.95
N CYS A 25 17.17 -15.07 -20.17
CA CYS A 25 15.83 -14.53 -19.88
C CYS A 25 15.08 -15.41 -18.88
N ILE A 26 15.63 -15.63 -17.68
CA ILE A 26 14.77 -15.90 -16.52
C ILE A 26 14.35 -14.52 -15.99
N PRO A 27 13.10 -14.08 -16.26
CA PRO A 27 12.63 -12.81 -15.75
C PRO A 27 12.68 -12.87 -14.21
N GLY A 28 13.29 -11.90 -13.57
CA GLY A 28 13.11 -11.67 -12.17
C GLY A 28 14.21 -12.16 -11.21
N LYS A 29 15.29 -12.82 -11.66
CA LYS A 29 16.40 -13.15 -10.75
C LYS A 29 17.37 -11.98 -10.57
N ILE A 30 17.66 -11.62 -9.31
CA ILE A 30 18.64 -10.60 -8.93
C ILE A 30 19.79 -11.29 -8.21
N LEU A 31 21.04 -10.98 -8.61
CA LEU A 31 22.22 -11.55 -7.97
C LEU A 31 22.45 -10.92 -6.59
N MET A 32 23.02 -11.69 -5.66
CA MET A 32 23.30 -11.20 -4.31
C MET A 32 24.24 -9.98 -4.31
N GLU A 33 25.23 -9.95 -5.22
CA GLU A 33 26.14 -8.81 -5.40
C GLU A 33 25.44 -7.54 -5.92
N GLU A 34 24.39 -7.70 -6.73
CA GLU A 34 23.58 -6.56 -7.23
C GLU A 34 22.83 -5.90 -6.08
N PHE A 35 22.30 -6.68 -5.13
CA PHE A 35 21.65 -6.13 -3.93
C PHE A 35 22.62 -5.42 -2.98
N ALA A 36 23.84 -5.99 -2.81
CA ALA A 36 24.84 -5.37 -1.95
C ALA A 36 25.22 -3.96 -2.39
N ASN A 37 25.10 -3.65 -3.70
CA ASN A 37 25.47 -2.39 -4.32
C ASN A 37 24.30 -1.79 -5.12
N ALA A 38 23.07 -1.90 -4.59
CA ALA A 38 21.84 -1.61 -5.33
C ALA A 38 21.75 -0.18 -5.92
N ASN A 39 22.37 0.81 -5.27
CA ASN A 39 22.36 2.21 -5.75
C ASN A 39 23.54 2.59 -6.65
N GLU A 40 24.48 1.69 -6.91
CA GLU A 40 25.46 1.91 -7.98
C GLU A 40 24.76 1.98 -9.35
N ALA A 41 25.14 2.94 -10.19
CA ALA A 41 24.39 3.29 -11.41
C ALA A 41 24.04 2.08 -12.29
N GLY A 42 24.97 1.15 -12.48
CA GLY A 42 24.75 -0.07 -13.29
C GLY A 42 23.79 -1.05 -12.64
N ASN A 43 23.92 -1.31 -11.33
CA ASN A 43 23.07 -2.22 -10.58
C ASN A 43 21.67 -1.63 -10.40
N LYS A 44 21.57 -0.34 -10.13
CA LYS A 44 20.28 0.37 -9.99
C LYS A 44 19.41 0.17 -11.22
N ILE A 45 19.95 0.39 -12.42
CA ILE A 45 19.21 0.21 -13.68
C ILE A 45 18.79 -1.26 -13.85
N LYS A 46 19.68 -2.23 -13.59
CA LYS A 46 19.38 -3.67 -13.71
C LYS A 46 18.31 -4.12 -12.73
N ILE A 47 18.38 -3.70 -11.47
CA ILE A 47 17.36 -4.05 -10.46
C ILE A 47 16.03 -3.41 -10.82
N ALA A 48 16.02 -2.12 -11.20
CA ALA A 48 14.81 -1.43 -11.63
C ALA A 48 14.16 -2.12 -12.84
N GLU A 49 14.94 -2.54 -13.85
CA GLU A 49 14.45 -3.29 -15.00
C GLU A 49 13.79 -4.61 -14.56
N LYS A 50 14.48 -5.39 -13.71
CA LYS A 50 13.94 -6.66 -13.20
C LYS A 50 12.67 -6.46 -12.39
N VAL A 51 12.60 -5.44 -11.54
CA VAL A 51 11.39 -5.11 -10.78
C VAL A 51 10.25 -4.73 -11.72
N LEU A 52 10.47 -3.85 -12.69
CA LEU A 52 9.45 -3.42 -13.66
C LEU A 52 8.91 -4.59 -14.49
N VAL A 53 9.80 -5.47 -14.97
CA VAL A 53 9.40 -6.66 -15.74
C VAL A 53 8.61 -7.63 -14.85
N SER A 54 9.06 -7.86 -13.61
CA SER A 54 8.40 -8.81 -12.69
C SER A 54 7.03 -8.35 -12.21
N THR A 55 6.82 -7.02 -12.14
CA THR A 55 5.57 -6.39 -11.68
C THR A 55 4.68 -5.90 -12.83
N ASP A 56 5.05 -6.20 -14.09
CA ASP A 56 4.33 -5.78 -15.31
C ASP A 56 4.07 -4.26 -15.38
N ARG A 57 5.13 -3.45 -15.09
CA ARG A 57 5.05 -1.97 -15.05
C ARG A 57 5.98 -1.27 -16.05
N THR A 58 6.42 -1.99 -17.07
CA THR A 58 7.31 -1.46 -18.11
C THR A 58 6.67 -0.43 -19.03
N ASP A 59 5.35 -0.35 -19.02
CA ASP A 59 4.56 0.67 -19.72
C ASP A 59 4.44 1.99 -18.92
N MET A 60 4.66 1.94 -17.60
CA MET A 60 4.55 3.10 -16.72
C MET A 60 5.88 3.82 -16.50
N PHE A 61 6.98 3.08 -16.43
CA PHE A 61 8.30 3.60 -16.09
C PHE A 61 9.40 2.97 -16.92
N THR A 62 10.52 3.69 -17.05
CA THR A 62 11.77 3.13 -17.57
C THR A 62 12.74 2.84 -16.43
N PRO A 63 13.69 1.90 -16.58
CA PRO A 63 14.71 1.64 -15.54
C PRO A 63 15.54 2.88 -15.16
N GLN A 64 15.67 3.84 -16.09
CA GLN A 64 16.40 5.10 -15.91
C GLN A 64 15.66 6.08 -14.98
N ASP A 65 14.34 5.91 -14.81
CA ASP A 65 13.54 6.74 -13.90
C ASP A 65 13.78 6.39 -12.42
N ALA A 66 14.45 5.24 -12.14
CA ALA A 66 14.75 4.82 -10.78
C ALA A 66 15.71 5.79 -10.10
N ARG A 67 15.24 6.40 -9.01
CA ARG A 67 15.99 7.37 -8.19
C ARG A 67 16.75 6.69 -7.08
N ASN A 68 16.09 5.83 -6.35
CA ASN A 68 16.63 5.12 -5.20
C ASN A 68 16.11 3.68 -5.15
N ILE A 69 16.94 2.77 -4.64
CA ILE A 69 16.56 1.40 -4.33
C ILE A 69 16.92 1.11 -2.88
N LYS A 70 15.95 0.61 -2.14
CA LYS A 70 16.13 0.10 -0.79
C LYS A 70 15.87 -1.39 -0.77
N VAL A 71 16.71 -2.13 -0.06
CA VAL A 71 16.56 -3.58 0.12
C VAL A 71 16.53 -3.85 1.62
N ASP A 72 15.41 -4.34 2.11
CA ASP A 72 15.21 -4.75 3.49
C ASP A 72 15.00 -6.27 3.53
N TYR A 73 15.41 -6.94 4.62
CA TYR A 73 15.31 -8.39 4.75
C TYR A 73 14.40 -8.77 5.91
N ALA A 74 13.47 -9.71 5.66
CA ALA A 74 12.51 -10.18 6.64
C ALA A 74 11.94 -11.56 6.26
N GLU A 75 11.29 -12.24 7.21
CA GLU A 75 10.61 -13.52 6.98
C GLU A 75 9.20 -13.29 6.42
N LEU A 76 9.10 -13.03 5.12
CA LEU A 76 7.87 -12.56 4.48
C LEU A 76 7.01 -13.67 3.87
N THR A 77 7.65 -14.69 3.27
CA THR A 77 6.94 -15.73 2.51
C THR A 77 7.03 -17.10 3.18
N LYS A 78 8.10 -17.33 3.95
CA LYS A 78 8.34 -18.58 4.67
C LYS A 78 9.18 -18.31 5.92
N MET A 79 8.77 -18.92 7.03
CA MET A 79 9.51 -18.84 8.28
C MET A 79 10.94 -19.39 8.13
N GLY A 80 11.90 -18.71 8.75
CA GLY A 80 13.32 -19.05 8.69
C GLY A 80 13.99 -18.69 7.36
N VAL A 81 13.30 -18.04 6.45
CA VAL A 81 13.84 -17.57 5.17
C VAL A 81 13.86 -16.03 5.16
N GLN A 82 15.03 -15.45 4.94
CA GLN A 82 15.18 -13.99 4.81
C GLN A 82 14.91 -13.58 3.38
N ASP A 83 13.66 -13.22 3.10
CA ASP A 83 13.27 -12.65 1.81
C ASP A 83 13.75 -11.21 1.70
N ALA A 84 14.02 -10.76 0.48
CA ALA A 84 14.39 -9.37 0.19
C ALA A 84 13.15 -8.58 -0.25
N LEU A 85 12.77 -7.58 0.53
CA LEU A 85 11.82 -6.55 0.12
C LEU A 85 12.58 -5.48 -0.65
N VAL A 86 12.32 -5.39 -1.93
CA VAL A 86 12.94 -4.40 -2.83
C VAL A 86 11.96 -3.27 -3.05
N THR A 87 12.35 -2.08 -2.63
CA THR A 87 11.60 -0.83 -2.82
C THR A 87 12.33 0.02 -3.86
N VAL A 88 11.67 0.37 -4.94
CA VAL A 88 12.22 1.20 -6.03
C VAL A 88 11.39 2.46 -6.18
N ASP A 89 12.04 3.61 -6.00
CA ASP A 89 11.41 4.92 -6.19
C ASP A 89 11.61 5.37 -7.65
N PHE A 90 10.51 5.52 -8.39
CA PHE A 90 10.46 5.98 -9.79
C PHE A 90 10.03 7.44 -9.91
N GLY A 91 10.46 8.29 -9.01
CA GLY A 91 10.10 9.70 -8.99
C GLY A 91 9.56 10.15 -7.63
N PRO A 92 9.08 11.39 -7.51
CA PRO A 92 8.67 11.93 -6.20
C PRO A 92 7.35 11.36 -5.68
N LYS A 93 6.65 10.56 -6.48
CA LYS A 93 5.29 10.09 -6.17
C LYS A 93 5.01 8.69 -6.74
N ALA A 94 6.05 7.86 -6.86
CA ALA A 94 5.90 6.55 -7.48
C ALA A 94 6.90 5.57 -6.87
N THR A 95 6.44 4.65 -6.08
CA THR A 95 7.23 3.60 -5.42
C THR A 95 6.66 2.23 -5.74
N VAL A 96 7.48 1.32 -6.26
CA VAL A 96 7.13 -0.08 -6.47
C VAL A 96 7.81 -0.92 -5.40
N MET A 97 7.05 -1.80 -4.76
CA MET A 97 7.56 -2.72 -3.74
C MET A 97 7.35 -4.15 -4.18
N ALA A 98 8.42 -4.92 -4.26
CA ALA A 98 8.42 -6.32 -4.70
C ALA A 98 9.24 -7.18 -3.75
N VAL A 99 8.85 -8.44 -3.60
CA VAL A 99 9.52 -9.41 -2.72
C VAL A 99 10.21 -10.48 -3.56
N TYR A 100 11.42 -10.81 -3.13
CA TYR A 100 12.28 -11.81 -3.73
C TYR A 100 12.77 -12.78 -2.64
N THR A 101 12.72 -14.09 -2.93
CA THR A 101 13.19 -15.13 -2.01
C THR A 101 14.59 -15.62 -2.39
N PRO A 102 15.45 -15.98 -1.42
CA PRO A 102 16.81 -16.43 -1.71
C PRO A 102 16.81 -17.78 -2.43
N VAL A 103 17.67 -17.90 -3.45
CA VAL A 103 18.02 -19.11 -4.18
C VAL A 103 19.55 -19.25 -4.21
N ASN A 104 20.09 -20.34 -4.77
CA ASN A 104 21.51 -20.72 -4.65
C ASN A 104 22.52 -19.58 -4.89
N ASP A 105 22.27 -18.66 -5.84
CA ASP A 105 23.21 -17.62 -6.27
C ASP A 105 22.57 -16.22 -6.37
N GLY A 106 21.41 -16.03 -5.73
CA GLY A 106 20.69 -14.74 -5.76
C GLY A 106 19.30 -14.84 -5.19
N TYR A 107 18.39 -14.09 -5.78
CA TYR A 107 17.01 -13.96 -5.34
C TYR A 107 16.05 -14.09 -6.53
N GLU A 108 14.96 -14.82 -6.34
CA GLU A 108 13.89 -14.97 -7.32
C GLU A 108 12.64 -14.22 -6.88
N TYR A 109 11.94 -13.62 -7.84
CA TYR A 109 10.68 -12.90 -7.60
C TYR A 109 9.59 -13.82 -7.06
N VAL A 110 8.89 -13.34 -6.03
CA VAL A 110 7.78 -14.03 -5.38
C VAL A 110 6.46 -13.33 -5.63
N GLY A 111 6.44 -12.00 -5.52
CA GLY A 111 5.23 -11.23 -5.68
C GLY A 111 5.45 -9.73 -5.49
N GLU A 112 4.48 -8.95 -5.95
CA GLU A 112 4.41 -7.52 -5.73
C GLU A 112 3.64 -7.23 -4.46
N VAL A 113 4.18 -6.37 -3.58
CA VAL A 113 3.41 -5.80 -2.45
C VAL A 113 2.45 -4.75 -2.97
N GLY A 114 2.90 -3.95 -3.93
CA GLY A 114 2.08 -2.96 -4.61
C GLY A 114 2.86 -1.80 -5.21
N TYR A 115 2.08 -0.92 -5.82
CA TYR A 115 2.49 0.39 -6.29
C TYR A 115 1.90 1.46 -5.39
N PHE A 116 2.74 2.35 -4.89
CA PHE A 116 2.40 3.37 -3.92
C PHE A 116 2.92 4.74 -4.36
N TYR A 117 2.44 5.79 -3.70
CA TYR A 117 3.00 7.11 -3.90
C TYR A 117 4.39 7.23 -3.24
N ASP A 118 4.57 8.10 -2.28
CA ASP A 118 5.82 8.29 -1.54
C ASP A 118 5.82 7.38 -0.30
N VAL A 119 6.77 6.44 -0.21
CA VAL A 119 6.86 5.44 0.86
C VAL A 119 8.02 5.74 1.77
N ASP A 120 7.76 5.81 3.07
CA ASP A 120 8.80 5.90 4.11
C ASP A 120 8.51 4.99 5.32
N ASN A 121 9.43 4.97 6.28
CA ASN A 121 9.30 4.25 7.56
C ASN A 121 8.92 2.78 7.40
N ILE A 122 9.56 2.08 6.44
CA ILE A 122 9.38 0.63 6.28
C ILE A 122 9.87 -0.07 7.55
N ALA A 123 9.02 -0.90 8.12
CA ALA A 123 9.29 -1.72 9.29
C ALA A 123 8.57 -3.08 9.18
N PHE A 124 8.95 -4.00 10.05
CA PHE A 124 8.36 -5.33 10.09
C PHE A 124 7.75 -5.58 11.46
N MET A 125 6.55 -6.16 11.47
CA MET A 125 5.83 -6.56 12.68
C MET A 125 5.63 -8.07 12.66
N ARG A 126 5.70 -8.70 13.84
CA ARG A 126 5.41 -10.14 13.99
C ARG A 126 4.27 -10.36 14.98
N PRO A 127 3.03 -10.08 14.60
CA PRO A 127 1.87 -10.19 15.51
C PRO A 127 1.59 -11.63 15.92
N ASN A 128 2.02 -12.61 15.13
CA ASN A 128 2.03 -14.02 15.49
C ASN A 128 3.48 -14.51 15.55
N LYS A 129 3.96 -14.94 16.73
CA LYS A 129 5.35 -15.40 16.94
C LYS A 129 5.74 -16.59 16.07
N SER A 130 4.78 -17.41 15.66
CA SER A 130 4.95 -18.54 14.74
C SER A 130 4.56 -18.22 13.31
N GLY A 131 4.24 -16.96 13.01
CA GLY A 131 3.80 -16.50 11.71
C GLY A 131 4.86 -15.71 10.96
N LEU A 132 4.51 -15.33 9.73
CA LEU A 132 5.29 -14.44 8.88
C LEU A 132 5.28 -13.02 9.42
N GLU A 133 6.26 -12.23 9.01
CA GLU A 133 6.29 -10.81 9.31
C GLU A 133 5.34 -10.03 8.40
N VAL A 134 4.70 -9.03 8.98
CA VAL A 134 3.87 -8.06 8.28
C VAL A 134 4.76 -6.88 7.88
N ILE A 135 4.80 -6.56 6.60
CA ILE A 135 5.47 -5.36 6.09
C ILE A 135 4.61 -4.17 6.47
N THR A 136 5.15 -3.19 7.19
CA THR A 136 4.45 -1.93 7.47
C THR A 136 5.24 -0.75 6.94
N PHE A 137 4.54 0.27 6.46
CA PHE A 137 5.15 1.49 5.97
C PHE A 137 4.17 2.66 6.02
N ARG A 138 4.72 3.88 5.91
CA ARG A 138 3.91 5.07 5.69
C ARG A 138 3.88 5.40 4.21
N GLU A 139 2.70 5.55 3.65
CA GLU A 139 2.45 6.10 2.32
C GLU A 139 1.99 7.54 2.45
N ARG A 140 2.60 8.46 1.69
CA ARG A 140 2.13 9.84 1.57
C ARG A 140 1.50 10.04 0.21
N ASN A 141 0.27 10.47 0.21
CA ASN A 141 -0.45 10.85 -1.00
C ASN A 141 -0.70 12.37 -0.98
N ASN A 142 -0.30 13.02 -2.05
CA ASN A 142 -0.53 14.45 -2.25
C ASN A 142 -1.16 14.62 -3.64
N GLN A 143 -2.48 14.58 -3.69
CA GLN A 143 -3.25 14.78 -4.91
C GLN A 143 -3.87 16.18 -4.89
N SER A 144 -3.40 17.07 -5.76
CA SER A 144 -4.03 18.36 -5.97
C SER A 144 -4.77 18.37 -7.32
N ILE A 145 -6.05 18.02 -7.30
CA ILE A 145 -6.94 18.06 -8.46
C ILE A 145 -8.24 18.74 -8.01
N GLY A 146 -8.28 20.08 -8.05
CA GLY A 146 -9.50 20.88 -7.83
C GLY A 146 -10.10 20.85 -6.41
N ALA A 147 -10.37 19.70 -5.86
CA ALA A 147 -10.43 19.39 -4.43
C ALA A 147 -9.11 18.73 -4.05
N MET A 148 -8.49 19.13 -2.97
CA MET A 148 -7.17 18.63 -2.59
C MET A 148 -7.33 17.70 -1.40
N GLU A 149 -6.87 16.47 -1.58
CA GLU A 149 -6.70 15.55 -0.46
C GLU A 149 -5.21 15.24 -0.31
N ASN A 150 -4.63 15.71 0.79
CA ASN A 150 -3.29 15.35 1.21
C ASN A 150 -3.40 14.38 2.36
N GLY A 151 -2.65 13.30 2.33
CA GLY A 151 -2.70 12.34 3.41
C GLY A 151 -1.41 11.57 3.61
N SER A 152 -1.18 11.16 4.86
CA SER A 152 -0.28 10.07 5.20
C SER A 152 -1.08 8.91 5.79
N PHE A 153 -0.72 7.72 5.36
CA PHE A 153 -1.43 6.49 5.66
C PHE A 153 -0.44 5.43 6.14
N ILE A 154 -0.78 4.72 7.21
CA ILE A 154 -0.03 3.54 7.62
C ILE A 154 -0.65 2.34 6.91
N ARG A 155 0.17 1.65 6.12
CA ARG A 155 -0.18 0.45 5.38
C ARG A 155 0.49 -0.76 6.00
N GLY A 156 -0.17 -1.91 5.95
CA GLY A 156 0.44 -3.18 6.31
C GLY A 156 0.05 -4.29 5.35
N TYR A 157 1.02 -5.14 5.01
CA TYR A 157 0.83 -6.25 4.08
C TYR A 157 1.43 -7.53 4.63
N THR A 158 0.75 -8.64 4.42
CA THR A 158 1.25 -9.99 4.72
C THR A 158 1.08 -10.91 3.53
N TYR A 159 1.94 -11.90 3.43
CA TYR A 159 1.85 -12.92 2.39
C TYR A 159 0.82 -13.97 2.75
N LYS A 160 -0.20 -14.13 1.94
CA LYS A 160 -1.29 -15.08 2.11
C LYS A 160 -1.76 -15.58 0.75
N GLU A 161 -1.95 -16.91 0.60
CA GLU A 161 -2.48 -17.49 -0.64
C GLU A 161 -1.68 -17.13 -1.90
N LYS A 162 -0.34 -17.09 -1.77
CA LYS A 162 0.62 -16.74 -2.82
C LYS A 162 0.53 -15.28 -3.31
N ASP A 163 0.00 -14.38 -2.48
CA ASP A 163 -0.12 -12.97 -2.80
C ASP A 163 0.08 -12.11 -1.55
N PHE A 164 0.41 -10.81 -1.71
CA PHE A 164 0.48 -9.86 -0.61
C PHE A 164 -0.88 -9.21 -0.39
N LYS A 165 -1.45 -9.43 0.80
CA LYS A 165 -2.77 -8.89 1.17
C LYS A 165 -2.62 -7.74 2.13
N ASN A 166 -3.37 -6.66 1.90
CA ASN A 166 -3.44 -5.54 2.83
C ASN A 166 -4.15 -5.97 4.12
N VAL A 167 -3.49 -5.78 5.26
CA VAL A 167 -3.98 -6.13 6.60
C VAL A 167 -3.98 -4.96 7.57
N ILE A 168 -3.42 -3.82 7.20
CA ILE A 168 -3.45 -2.56 7.95
C ILE A 168 -3.69 -1.42 6.97
N ASN A 169 -4.69 -0.58 7.29
CA ASN A 169 -4.97 0.64 6.54
C ASN A 169 -5.48 1.72 7.52
N ILE A 170 -4.58 2.56 8.01
CA ILE A 170 -4.88 3.60 8.99
C ILE A 170 -4.62 4.96 8.37
N ASP A 171 -5.63 5.82 8.34
CA ASP A 171 -5.49 7.22 7.95
C ASP A 171 -4.77 7.96 9.09
N GLU A 172 -3.48 8.29 8.90
CA GLU A 172 -2.64 8.91 9.95
C GLU A 172 -2.88 10.41 10.01
N ASN A 173 -2.54 11.12 8.94
CA ASN A 173 -2.80 12.55 8.84
C ASN A 173 -3.46 12.81 7.49
N THR A 174 -4.58 13.51 7.51
CA THR A 174 -5.29 13.87 6.28
C THR A 174 -5.72 15.33 6.32
N GLU A 175 -5.66 15.98 5.17
CA GLU A 175 -6.20 17.30 4.94
C GLU A 175 -6.96 17.29 3.63
N ALA A 176 -8.22 17.67 3.67
CA ALA A 176 -9.04 17.85 2.49
C ALA A 176 -9.70 19.23 2.52
N TRP A 177 -9.81 19.86 1.36
CA TRP A 177 -10.52 21.11 1.22
C TRP A 177 -11.21 21.20 -0.15
N TRP A 178 -12.37 21.82 -0.16
CA TRP A 178 -13.20 22.04 -1.35
C TRP A 178 -14.02 23.31 -1.20
N ASN A 179 -14.61 23.79 -2.27
CA ASN A 179 -15.60 24.86 -2.20
C ASN A 179 -16.93 24.40 -2.83
N ASP A 180 -18.01 25.04 -2.42
CA ASP A 180 -19.36 24.75 -2.87
C ASP A 180 -19.91 25.72 -3.94
N VAL A 181 -19.06 26.56 -4.52
CA VAL A 181 -19.44 27.45 -5.64
C VAL A 181 -20.05 26.65 -6.79
N GLN A 182 -19.51 25.48 -7.08
CA GLN A 182 -20.00 24.63 -8.16
C GLN A 182 -21.34 23.95 -7.86
N SER A 183 -21.72 23.85 -6.59
CA SER A 183 -23.04 23.29 -6.19
C SER A 183 -24.20 24.29 -6.35
N GLY A 184 -23.90 25.55 -6.67
CA GLY A 184 -24.90 26.61 -6.81
C GLY A 184 -25.41 27.14 -5.48
N ALA A 185 -24.66 26.97 -4.39
CA ALA A 185 -24.98 27.51 -3.09
C ALA A 185 -25.13 29.03 -3.13
N ALA A 186 -26.16 29.58 -2.45
CA ALA A 186 -26.43 31.01 -2.42
C ALA A 186 -25.34 31.79 -1.68
N GLU A 187 -24.73 31.16 -0.68
CA GLU A 187 -23.61 31.67 0.10
C GLU A 187 -22.51 30.59 0.06
N PRO A 188 -21.58 30.64 -0.93
CA PRO A 188 -20.57 29.62 -1.06
C PRO A 188 -19.48 29.77 0.03
N TYR A 189 -19.06 28.63 0.57
CA TYR A 189 -17.96 28.51 1.52
C TYR A 189 -16.84 27.67 0.97
N TRP A 190 -15.63 27.92 1.47
CA TRP A 190 -14.57 26.96 1.47
C TRP A 190 -14.69 26.08 2.71
N HIS A 191 -14.55 24.79 2.51
CA HIS A 191 -14.56 23.76 3.55
C HIS A 191 -13.16 23.20 3.70
N LYS A 192 -12.77 22.95 4.94
CA LYS A 192 -11.51 22.30 5.26
C LYS A 192 -11.74 21.25 6.34
N ILE A 193 -11.29 20.04 6.09
CA ILE A 193 -11.23 18.96 7.08
C ILE A 193 -9.76 18.62 7.31
N THR A 194 -9.36 18.50 8.57
CA THR A 194 -8.06 17.99 8.95
C THR A 194 -8.22 16.87 9.97
N GLN A 195 -7.35 15.88 9.85
CA GLN A 195 -7.16 14.84 10.85
C GLN A 195 -5.69 14.70 11.17
N GLN A 196 -5.37 14.61 12.46
CA GLN A 196 -4.06 14.25 12.97
C GLN A 196 -4.21 13.06 13.90
N SER A 197 -3.39 12.02 13.70
CA SER A 197 -3.46 10.80 14.49
C SER A 197 -2.15 10.55 15.23
N ASN A 198 -2.28 10.15 16.48
CA ASN A 198 -1.19 9.57 17.25
C ASN A 198 -1.36 8.04 17.21
N VAL A 199 -0.50 7.37 16.45
CA VAL A 199 -0.57 5.92 16.27
C VAL A 199 0.51 5.25 17.11
N LYS A 200 0.11 4.29 17.94
CA LYS A 200 0.98 3.51 18.81
C LYS A 200 0.80 2.02 18.55
N LYS A 201 1.91 1.32 18.54
CA LYS A 201 1.97 -0.14 18.43
C LYS A 201 2.30 -0.74 19.80
N SER A 202 1.68 -1.85 20.15
CA SER A 202 2.05 -2.62 21.35
C SER A 202 3.39 -3.34 21.17
N ASP A 203 4.07 -3.64 22.27
CA ASP A 203 5.38 -4.33 22.28
C ASP A 203 5.31 -5.74 21.70
N ASP A 204 4.16 -6.39 21.72
CA ASP A 204 3.91 -7.72 21.16
C ASP A 204 3.45 -7.71 19.70
N ASP A 205 3.43 -6.55 19.06
CA ASP A 205 2.97 -6.33 17.67
C ASP A 205 1.50 -6.72 17.40
N ARG A 206 0.71 -6.99 18.44
CA ARG A 206 -0.67 -7.50 18.30
C ARG A 206 -1.75 -6.44 18.34
N ARG A 207 -1.40 -5.21 18.74
CA ARG A 207 -2.35 -4.10 18.84
C ARG A 207 -1.78 -2.83 18.23
N ILE A 208 -2.67 -2.06 17.62
CA ILE A 208 -2.37 -0.72 17.12
C ILE A 208 -3.49 0.19 17.63
N GLU A 209 -3.11 1.25 18.34
CA GLU A 209 -4.03 2.27 18.84
C GLU A 209 -3.83 3.55 18.04
N ALA A 210 -4.89 4.13 17.53
CA ALA A 210 -4.87 5.39 16.79
C ALA A 210 -5.84 6.37 17.43
N VAL A 211 -5.28 7.39 18.10
CA VAL A 211 -6.05 8.51 18.65
C VAL A 211 -6.06 9.63 17.63
N LYS A 212 -7.22 9.94 17.07
CA LYS A 212 -7.41 10.87 15.96
C LYS A 212 -8.07 12.15 16.43
N THR A 213 -7.42 13.29 16.25
CA THR A 213 -8.05 14.62 16.41
C THR A 213 -8.51 15.09 15.03
N GLN A 214 -9.79 15.38 14.92
CA GLN A 214 -10.46 15.79 13.68
C GLN A 214 -11.07 17.16 13.82
N ILE A 215 -10.88 18.02 12.81
CA ILE A 215 -11.35 19.40 12.81
C ILE A 215 -12.01 19.69 11.46
N TYR A 216 -13.20 20.26 11.52
CA TYR A 216 -13.89 20.84 10.38
C TYR A 216 -13.91 22.36 10.53
N SER A 217 -13.54 23.06 9.46
CA SER A 217 -13.47 24.52 9.41
C SER A 217 -14.07 25.03 8.10
N THR A 218 -14.54 26.28 8.11
CA THR A 218 -15.03 26.95 6.92
C THR A 218 -14.41 28.34 6.79
N ALA A 219 -14.25 28.81 5.53
CA ALA A 219 -13.92 30.19 5.24
C ALA A 219 -14.96 30.74 4.24
N GLU A 220 -15.33 32.02 4.39
CA GLU A 220 -16.23 32.68 3.47
C GLU A 220 -15.58 32.80 2.08
N ASN A 221 -16.35 32.43 1.05
CA ASN A 221 -15.88 32.56 -0.31
C ASN A 221 -16.95 33.27 -1.14
N THR A 222 -16.71 34.52 -1.42
CA THR A 222 -17.65 35.34 -2.15
C THR A 222 -17.60 35.17 -3.67
N VAL A 223 -16.70 34.40 -4.27
CA VAL A 223 -16.66 34.04 -5.71
C VAL A 223 -15.27 33.51 -6.16
N SER A 224 -14.28 33.45 -5.29
CA SER A 224 -12.92 33.08 -5.66
C SER A 224 -12.75 31.57 -5.75
N MET A 225 -12.19 31.10 -6.88
CA MET A 225 -11.73 29.71 -7.00
C MET A 225 -10.35 29.51 -6.35
N THR A 226 -9.76 30.56 -5.78
CA THR A 226 -8.48 30.46 -5.07
C THR A 226 -8.73 30.10 -3.62
N ARG A 227 -8.08 29.05 -3.14
CA ARG A 227 -8.16 28.62 -1.74
C ARG A 227 -7.75 29.78 -0.81
N PRO A 228 -8.53 30.08 0.24
CA PRO A 228 -8.14 31.03 1.28
C PRO A 228 -6.86 30.60 2.03
N ASP A 229 -6.21 31.54 2.67
CA ASP A 229 -5.10 31.23 3.59
C ASP A 229 -5.62 30.48 4.81
N ASP A 230 -4.77 29.68 5.45
CA ASP A 230 -5.17 28.85 6.60
C ASP A 230 -5.72 29.68 7.77
N SER A 231 -5.29 30.93 7.93
CA SER A 231 -5.77 31.86 8.95
C SER A 231 -7.20 32.36 8.73
N GLU A 232 -7.75 32.19 7.52
CA GLU A 232 -9.12 32.61 7.18
C GLU A 232 -10.16 31.52 7.50
N PHE A 233 -9.69 30.30 7.75
CA PHE A 233 -10.57 29.19 8.13
C PHE A 233 -10.95 29.28 9.61
N ASN A 234 -12.25 29.30 9.87
CA ASN A 234 -12.83 29.31 11.21
C ASN A 234 -13.28 27.89 11.59
N GLU A 235 -12.80 27.37 12.71
CA GLU A 235 -13.21 26.08 13.24
C GLU A 235 -14.71 26.07 13.53
N LYS A 236 -15.41 25.06 13.00
CA LYS A 236 -16.85 24.83 13.21
C LYS A 236 -17.11 23.65 14.12
N ASN A 237 -16.31 22.61 13.95
CA ASN A 237 -16.50 21.37 14.69
C ASN A 237 -15.15 20.69 14.97
N ARG A 238 -15.06 20.04 16.13
CA ARG A 238 -13.88 19.25 16.55
C ARG A 238 -14.33 18.01 17.29
N ARG A 239 -13.63 16.89 17.06
CA ARG A 239 -13.79 15.70 17.90
C ARG A 239 -12.46 14.94 18.03
N THR A 240 -12.41 14.07 19.01
CA THR A 240 -11.37 13.04 19.15
C THR A 240 -12.02 11.69 19.02
N VAL A 241 -11.38 10.79 18.27
CA VAL A 241 -11.86 9.43 18.03
C VAL A 241 -10.72 8.46 18.29
N ASP A 242 -11.02 7.39 19.00
CA ASP A 242 -10.09 6.30 19.27
C ASP A 242 -10.43 5.11 18.38
N GLU A 243 -9.45 4.63 17.63
CA GLU A 243 -9.54 3.37 16.87
C GLU A 243 -8.51 2.37 17.43
N ASN A 244 -8.98 1.17 17.74
CA ASN A 244 -8.17 0.08 18.28
C ASN A 244 -8.21 -1.08 17.31
N PHE A 245 -7.07 -1.44 16.78
CA PHE A 245 -6.90 -2.58 15.91
C PHE A 245 -6.20 -3.70 16.67
N TYR A 246 -6.65 -4.92 16.52
CA TYR A 246 -5.98 -6.09 17.08
C TYR A 246 -5.78 -7.16 16.01
N TRP A 247 -4.64 -7.83 16.10
CA TRP A 247 -4.36 -8.97 15.23
C TRP A 247 -5.24 -10.14 15.58
N ASN A 248 -5.96 -10.65 14.61
CA ASN A 248 -6.78 -11.83 14.74
C ASN A 248 -6.17 -12.97 13.89
N ASP A 249 -5.79 -14.06 14.58
CA ASP A 249 -5.12 -15.19 13.93
C ASP A 249 -6.05 -15.95 12.97
N GLY A 250 -7.37 -15.94 13.20
CA GLY A 250 -8.35 -16.56 12.31
C GLY A 250 -8.48 -15.83 10.99
N TRP A 251 -8.54 -14.51 11.04
CA TRP A 251 -8.62 -13.65 9.87
C TRP A 251 -7.26 -13.36 9.23
N GLN A 252 -6.16 -13.57 9.99
CA GLN A 252 -4.80 -13.16 9.60
C GLN A 252 -4.75 -11.70 9.17
N SER A 253 -5.37 -10.83 9.95
CA SER A 253 -5.52 -9.41 9.69
C SER A 253 -5.64 -8.64 10.99
N PHE A 254 -5.32 -7.35 10.95
CA PHE A 254 -5.72 -6.41 11.99
C PHE A 254 -7.18 -6.02 11.77
N ILE A 255 -7.99 -6.16 12.80
CA ILE A 255 -9.42 -5.89 12.77
C ILE A 255 -9.81 -5.00 13.95
N ILE A 256 -10.92 -4.29 13.82
CA ILE A 256 -11.49 -3.47 14.90
C ILE A 256 -12.42 -4.32 15.76
N ASP A 257 -13.21 -5.20 15.13
CA ASP A 257 -14.24 -5.99 15.78
C ASP A 257 -14.61 -7.23 14.94
N GLU A 258 -15.29 -8.20 15.54
CA GLU A 258 -15.96 -9.29 14.85
C GLU A 258 -17.48 -9.13 15.00
N LYS A 259 -18.20 -9.31 13.91
CA LYS A 259 -19.68 -9.21 13.87
C LYS A 259 -20.28 -10.35 13.06
N THR A 260 -21.60 -10.46 13.13
CA THR A 260 -22.38 -11.40 12.29
C THR A 260 -23.13 -10.61 11.23
N GLU A 261 -23.03 -10.99 9.95
CA GLU A 261 -23.83 -10.42 8.87
C GLU A 261 -25.24 -10.97 8.91
N ASN A 262 -26.24 -10.10 9.09
CA ASN A 262 -27.63 -10.51 9.36
C ASN A 262 -28.27 -11.29 8.20
N SER A 263 -27.83 -11.01 6.97
CA SER A 263 -28.38 -11.64 5.77
C SER A 263 -27.91 -13.10 5.57
N THR A 264 -26.70 -13.43 6.01
CA THR A 264 -26.10 -14.76 5.82
C THR A 264 -25.96 -15.54 7.11
N GLY A 265 -25.91 -14.87 8.26
CA GLY A 265 -25.58 -15.45 9.56
C GLY A 265 -24.09 -15.76 9.72
N GLU A 266 -23.26 -15.34 8.79
CA GLU A 266 -21.81 -15.60 8.78
C GLU A 266 -21.05 -14.55 9.60
N LYS A 267 -19.91 -14.97 10.15
CA LYS A 267 -18.98 -14.06 10.82
C LYS A 267 -18.25 -13.20 9.80
N VAL A 268 -18.02 -11.95 10.18
CA VAL A 268 -17.24 -11.00 9.40
C VAL A 268 -16.27 -10.24 10.32
N ALA A 269 -15.10 -9.88 9.80
CA ALA A 269 -14.16 -9.00 10.48
C ALA A 269 -14.40 -7.56 10.06
N VAL A 270 -14.50 -6.65 11.01
CA VAL A 270 -14.59 -5.20 10.75
C VAL A 270 -13.19 -4.64 10.56
N LEU A 271 -12.90 -4.15 9.35
CA LEU A 271 -11.60 -3.58 8.99
C LEU A 271 -11.55 -2.05 9.18
N LYS A 272 -12.69 -1.37 8.99
CA LYS A 272 -12.82 0.09 9.13
C LYS A 272 -14.24 0.44 9.55
N ASP A 273 -14.33 1.39 10.46
CA ASP A 273 -15.57 2.07 10.83
C ASP A 273 -15.61 3.43 10.13
N PHE A 274 -16.55 3.65 9.22
CA PHE A 274 -16.68 4.93 8.54
C PHE A 274 -17.27 6.02 9.45
N GLY A 275 -17.95 5.68 10.54
CA GLY A 275 -18.39 6.61 11.57
C GLY A 275 -17.22 7.32 12.27
N THR A 276 -15.98 6.79 12.15
CA THR A 276 -14.75 7.45 12.62
C THR A 276 -14.13 8.39 11.59
N SER A 277 -14.71 8.51 10.38
CA SER A 277 -14.23 9.42 9.33
C SER A 277 -14.38 10.89 9.73
N PRO A 278 -13.39 11.76 9.43
CA PRO A 278 -13.52 13.18 9.73
C PRO A 278 -14.67 13.87 8.96
N TYR A 279 -15.14 13.30 7.87
CA TYR A 279 -16.27 13.83 7.09
C TYR A 279 -17.60 13.80 7.85
N VAL A 280 -17.76 13.00 8.91
CA VAL A 280 -18.93 13.06 9.80
C VAL A 280 -19.11 14.45 10.43
N LEU A 281 -18.05 15.24 10.56
CA LEU A 281 -18.11 16.62 11.08
C LEU A 281 -18.83 17.60 10.16
N THR A 282 -19.05 17.27 8.88
CA THR A 282 -19.86 18.07 7.95
C THR A 282 -21.35 17.88 8.12
N GLY A 283 -21.77 16.89 8.90
CA GLY A 283 -23.17 16.51 9.12
C GLY A 283 -23.64 15.35 8.24
N ASP A 284 -22.73 14.77 7.45
CA ASP A 284 -23.06 13.58 6.67
C ASP A 284 -23.06 12.32 7.57
N GLU A 285 -23.98 11.41 7.27
CA GLU A 285 -24.06 10.11 7.94
C GLU A 285 -23.18 9.08 7.26
N PHE A 286 -22.29 8.44 8.03
CA PHE A 286 -21.36 7.40 7.57
C PHE A 286 -21.54 6.11 8.38
N ASP A 287 -22.77 5.68 8.63
CA ASP A 287 -23.13 4.51 9.43
C ASP A 287 -22.83 3.21 8.67
N LYS A 288 -21.54 3.00 8.34
CA LYS A 288 -21.08 1.87 7.53
C LYS A 288 -19.79 1.30 8.09
N TYR A 289 -19.63 -0.01 7.87
CA TYR A 289 -18.37 -0.72 8.08
C TYR A 289 -17.78 -1.22 6.76
N ARG A 290 -16.45 -1.23 6.67
CA ARG A 290 -15.74 -2.06 5.71
C ARG A 290 -15.44 -3.39 6.38
N ILE A 291 -15.86 -4.48 5.76
CA ILE A 291 -15.75 -5.82 6.33
C ILE A 291 -14.94 -6.75 5.44
N LEU A 292 -14.36 -7.78 6.06
CA LEU A 292 -13.75 -8.95 5.42
C LEU A 292 -14.61 -10.17 5.74
N ARG A 293 -14.99 -10.95 4.73
CA ARG A 293 -15.72 -12.21 4.85
C ARG A 293 -14.77 -13.41 4.86
N GLU A 294 -15.25 -14.57 5.28
CA GLU A 294 -14.46 -15.81 5.35
C GLU A 294 -13.93 -16.26 3.98
N ASP A 295 -14.61 -15.95 2.90
CA ASP A 295 -14.17 -16.22 1.52
C ASP A 295 -13.06 -15.25 1.03
N GLY A 296 -12.63 -14.31 1.87
CA GLY A 296 -11.64 -13.30 1.55
C GLY A 296 -12.21 -12.08 0.82
N SER A 297 -13.50 -12.03 0.53
CA SER A 297 -14.14 -10.87 -0.10
C SER A 297 -14.23 -9.69 0.87
N ILE A 298 -14.06 -8.48 0.32
CA ILE A 298 -14.20 -7.23 1.07
C ILE A 298 -15.48 -6.54 0.63
N GLY A 299 -16.29 -6.10 1.59
CA GLY A 299 -17.54 -5.38 1.36
C GLY A 299 -17.66 -4.10 2.19
N ILE A 300 -18.65 -3.28 1.84
CA ILE A 300 -19.11 -2.16 2.67
C ILE A 300 -20.57 -2.46 2.98
N VAL A 301 -20.92 -2.43 4.27
CA VAL A 301 -22.25 -2.73 4.78
C VAL A 301 -22.71 -1.66 5.76
N ASN A 302 -24.01 -1.45 5.92
CA ASN A 302 -24.55 -0.52 6.90
C ASN A 302 -24.48 -1.14 8.31
N TYR A 303 -24.53 -0.30 9.34
CA TYR A 303 -24.47 -0.77 10.74
C TYR A 303 -25.61 -1.73 11.11
N ASP A 304 -26.82 -1.49 10.59
CA ASP A 304 -28.02 -2.31 10.82
C ASP A 304 -27.99 -3.67 10.11
N GLU A 305 -27.09 -3.85 9.15
CA GLU A 305 -26.86 -5.14 8.48
C GLU A 305 -25.98 -6.08 9.30
N LEU A 306 -25.39 -5.61 10.40
CA LEU A 306 -24.55 -6.40 11.29
C LEU A 306 -25.10 -6.48 12.71
N SER A 307 -24.90 -7.61 13.37
CA SER A 307 -25.18 -7.82 14.79
C SER A 307 -23.93 -8.18 15.57
N VAL A 308 -23.96 -7.93 16.88
CA VAL A 308 -22.90 -8.32 17.81
C VAL A 308 -22.90 -9.85 17.95
N ILE A 309 -21.70 -10.45 18.01
CA ILE A 309 -21.51 -11.89 18.22
C ILE A 309 -21.84 -12.26 19.66
#